data_67cfc6f2a019dadd96113850bc2cbe72
#
_entry.id   67cfc6f2a019dadd96113850bc2cbe72
#
_cell.length_a   1.000
_cell.length_b   1.000
_cell.length_c   1.000
_cell.angle_alpha   90.00
_cell.angle_beta   90.00
_cell.angle_gamma   90.00
#
_symmetry.space_group_name_H-M   'P 1'
#
loop_
_entity.id
_entity.type
_entity.pdbx_description
1 polymer ?
#
loop_
_entity_poly.entity_id
_entity_poly.type
_entity_poly.pdbx_seq_one_letter_code
_entity_poly.pdbx_strand_id
1 'polypeptide(L)'
;MTERISITLVLDTWAWIEYWKGNTVVRDIIEGPEHKITSMITIAELERFYGDDKHRMDLMVEKIQLRSRLVTVDLEIARAGGAVRRSMKEGGIADAIIYATARRNHAKVLTGDAHFRKFPEVIFVE
;
A
#
# COMPACT_ATOMS: atom_id res chain seq x y z
N MET A 1 -27.99 6.67 17.95
CA MET A 1 -26.55 6.34 17.90
C MET A 1 -26.16 6.13 16.45
N THR A 2 -25.21 6.87 15.97
CA THR A 2 -24.75 6.78 14.59
C THR A 2 -23.65 5.74 14.46
N GLU A 3 -23.83 4.78 13.58
CA GLU A 3 -22.74 3.86 13.24
C GLU A 3 -21.64 4.59 12.50
N ARG A 4 -20.41 4.35 12.93
CA ARG A 4 -19.24 4.86 12.26
C ARG A 4 -18.80 3.86 11.20
N ILE A 5 -18.78 4.30 9.95
CA ILE A 5 -18.21 3.48 8.88
C ILE A 5 -16.71 3.64 8.92
N SER A 6 -16.02 2.56 9.25
CA SER A 6 -14.55 2.54 9.25
C SER A 6 -14.05 2.19 7.86
N ILE A 7 -13.10 2.97 7.36
CA ILE A 7 -12.41 2.69 6.10
C ILE A 7 -11.03 2.12 6.44
N THR A 8 -10.69 1.00 5.82
CA THR A 8 -9.35 0.45 5.88
C THR A 8 -8.60 0.83 4.61
N LEU A 9 -7.39 1.31 4.77
CA LEU A 9 -6.54 1.72 3.66
C LEU A 9 -5.35 0.78 3.52
N VAL A 10 -5.04 0.39 2.29
CA VAL A 10 -3.75 -0.23 1.95
C VAL A 10 -2.84 0.88 1.48
N LEU A 11 -1.71 1.04 2.16
CA LEU A 11 -0.72 2.03 1.77
C LEU A 11 0.25 1.36 0.79
N ASP A 12 0.22 1.79 -0.46
CA ASP A 12 1.13 1.22 -1.45
C ASP A 12 2.55 1.78 -1.31
N THR A 13 3.45 1.29 -2.11
CA THR A 13 4.86 1.72 -2.06
C THR A 13 4.98 3.21 -2.39
N TRP A 14 4.20 3.69 -3.36
CA TRP A 14 4.16 5.12 -3.71
C TRP A 14 3.80 5.97 -2.48
N ALA A 15 2.77 5.57 -1.73
CA ALA A 15 2.31 6.32 -0.56
C ALA A 15 3.40 6.44 0.50
N TRP A 16 4.12 5.35 0.78
CA TRP A 16 5.20 5.40 1.74
C TRP A 16 6.37 6.27 1.28
N ILE A 17 6.72 6.20 0.00
CA ILE A 17 7.78 7.05 -0.57
C ILE A 17 7.40 8.52 -0.43
N GLU A 18 6.15 8.88 -0.78
CA GLU A 18 5.67 10.26 -0.66
C GLU A 18 5.61 10.72 0.79
N TYR A 19 5.29 9.83 1.71
CA TYR A 19 5.32 10.13 3.14
C TYR A 19 6.69 10.65 3.57
N TRP A 20 7.76 9.93 3.17
CA TRP A 20 9.12 10.34 3.52
C TRP A 20 9.61 11.55 2.73
N LYS A 21 9.05 11.80 1.57
CA LYS A 21 9.36 13.04 0.82
C LYS A 21 8.69 14.28 1.41
N GLY A 22 7.81 14.12 2.40
CA GLY A 22 7.15 15.23 3.04
C GLY A 22 5.83 15.65 2.39
N ASN A 23 5.21 14.79 1.59
CA ASN A 23 3.89 15.06 1.02
C ASN A 23 2.88 15.17 2.16
N THR A 24 2.35 16.37 2.39
CA THR A 24 1.50 16.64 3.55
C THR A 24 0.14 15.97 3.46
N VAL A 25 -0.41 15.82 2.27
CA VAL A 25 -1.70 15.12 2.08
C VAL A 25 -1.55 13.65 2.49
N VAL A 26 -0.51 12.99 2.01
CA VAL A 26 -0.24 11.58 2.34
C VAL A 26 0.08 11.43 3.82
N ARG A 27 0.89 12.34 4.37
CA ARG A 27 1.23 12.32 5.81
C ARG A 27 -0.02 12.39 6.68
N ASP A 28 -0.92 13.33 6.38
CA ASP A 28 -2.12 13.51 7.18
C ASP A 28 -3.00 12.26 7.16
N ILE A 29 -3.05 11.57 6.04
CA ILE A 29 -3.82 10.33 5.93
C ILE A 29 -3.14 9.20 6.71
N ILE A 30 -1.83 9.02 6.52
CA ILE A 30 -1.07 7.94 7.20
C ILE A 30 -1.09 8.13 8.71
N GLU A 31 -1.00 9.37 9.19
CA GLU A 31 -1.02 9.67 10.62
C GLU A 31 -2.43 9.87 11.16
N GLY A 32 -3.44 9.77 10.31
CA GLY A 32 -4.84 9.91 10.66
C GLY A 32 -5.43 8.69 11.35
N PRO A 33 -6.73 8.74 11.69
CA PRO A 33 -7.36 7.70 12.50
C PRO A 33 -7.78 6.44 11.75
N GLU A 34 -7.74 6.43 10.43
CA GLU A 34 -8.15 5.29 9.63
C GLU A 34 -7.28 4.07 9.89
N HIS A 35 -7.87 2.89 9.81
CA HIS A 35 -7.14 1.65 9.90
C HIS A 35 -6.29 1.46 8.65
N LYS A 36 -5.00 1.16 8.82
CA LYS A 36 -4.05 1.06 7.71
C LYS A 36 -3.36 -0.30 7.70
N ILE A 37 -3.16 -0.83 6.51
CA ILE A 37 -2.40 -2.06 6.30
C ILE A 37 -1.37 -1.82 5.19
N THR A 38 -0.29 -2.57 5.25
CA THR A 38 0.80 -2.52 4.25
C THR A 38 1.14 -3.95 3.86
N SER A 39 1.20 -4.21 2.56
CA SER A 39 1.60 -5.51 2.06
C SER A 39 3.09 -5.74 2.26
N MET A 40 3.46 -6.98 2.59
CA MET A 40 4.88 -7.36 2.66
C MET A 40 5.62 -7.13 1.34
N ILE A 41 4.91 -7.12 0.20
CA ILE A 41 5.55 -6.82 -1.09
C ILE A 41 6.09 -5.38 -1.13
N THR A 42 5.44 -4.47 -0.42
CA THR A 42 5.92 -3.09 -0.30
C THR A 42 7.27 -3.05 0.42
N ILE A 43 7.45 -3.89 1.46
CA ILE A 43 8.74 -3.98 2.14
C ILE A 43 9.83 -4.42 1.16
N ALA A 44 9.55 -5.42 0.33
CA ALA A 44 10.50 -5.90 -0.67
C ALA A 44 10.87 -4.80 -1.68
N GLU A 45 9.89 -4.03 -2.13
CA GLU A 45 10.15 -2.91 -3.06
C GLU A 45 10.98 -1.81 -2.42
N LEU A 46 10.69 -1.46 -1.17
CA LEU A 46 11.45 -0.44 -0.45
C LEU A 46 12.89 -0.89 -0.20
N GLU A 47 13.08 -2.17 0.13
CA GLU A 47 14.42 -2.75 0.30
C GLU A 47 15.21 -2.67 -1.01
N ARG A 48 14.56 -2.93 -2.12
CA ARG A 48 15.18 -2.81 -3.45
C ARG A 48 15.65 -1.38 -3.73
N PHE A 49 14.84 -0.38 -3.37
CA PHE A 49 15.15 1.03 -3.67
C PHE A 49 16.11 1.66 -2.65
N TYR A 50 16.01 1.30 -1.39
CA TYR A 50 16.68 2.00 -0.29
C TYR A 50 17.58 1.12 0.56
N GLY A 51 17.70 -0.16 0.22
CA GLY A 51 18.45 -1.14 1.03
C GLY A 51 19.94 -0.88 1.15
N ASP A 52 20.51 -0.04 0.27
CA ASP A 52 21.93 0.36 0.36
C ASP A 52 22.21 1.14 1.64
N ASP A 53 21.23 1.85 2.16
CA ASP A 53 21.33 2.56 3.44
C ASP A 53 20.56 1.76 4.48
N LYS A 54 21.26 0.86 5.17
CA LYS A 54 20.67 -0.04 6.14
C LYS A 54 19.98 0.71 7.28
N HIS A 55 20.61 1.74 7.80
CA HIS A 55 20.04 2.52 8.89
C HIS A 55 18.73 3.19 8.48
N ARG A 56 18.72 3.80 7.31
CA ARG A 56 17.51 4.42 6.77
C ARG A 56 16.41 3.38 6.57
N MET A 57 16.75 2.24 5.98
CA MET A 57 15.77 1.18 5.72
C MET A 57 15.18 0.62 7.02
N ASP A 58 16.00 0.43 8.04
CA ASP A 58 15.54 -0.02 9.35
C ASP A 58 14.53 0.96 9.95
N LEU A 59 14.79 2.27 9.84
CA LEU A 59 13.87 3.30 10.32
C LEU A 59 12.54 3.29 9.53
N MET A 60 12.63 3.08 8.23
CA MET A 60 11.43 2.98 7.38
C MET A 60 10.56 1.80 7.80
N VAL A 61 11.14 0.64 7.99
CA VAL A 61 10.41 -0.56 8.44
C VAL A 61 9.77 -0.33 9.80
N GLU A 62 10.51 0.26 10.72
CA GLU A 62 10.00 0.57 12.05
C GLU A 62 8.76 1.48 11.99
N LYS A 63 8.81 2.52 11.15
CA LYS A 63 7.70 3.44 10.97
C LYS A 63 6.49 2.76 10.35
N ILE A 64 6.72 1.90 9.36
CA ILE A 64 5.64 1.14 8.73
C ILE A 64 4.92 0.26 9.76
N GLN A 65 5.68 -0.43 10.59
CA GLN A 65 5.11 -1.30 11.65
C GLN A 65 4.37 -0.49 12.72
N LEU A 66 4.81 0.73 12.98
CA LEU A 66 4.17 1.61 13.94
C LEU A 66 2.83 2.14 13.43
N ARG A 67 2.73 2.45 12.13
CA ARG A 67 1.58 3.14 11.55
C ARG A 67 0.61 2.24 10.81
N SER A 68 0.99 1.00 10.52
CA SER A 68 0.15 0.07 9.75
C SER A 68 0.36 -1.37 10.21
N ARG A 69 -0.59 -2.23 9.86
CA ARG A 69 -0.45 -3.67 10.07
C ARG A 69 0.13 -4.29 8.81
N LEU A 70 1.22 -5.02 8.95
CA LEU A 70 1.80 -5.75 7.82
C LEU A 70 0.94 -6.97 7.48
N VAL A 71 0.69 -7.16 6.20
CA VAL A 71 -0.10 -8.27 5.68
C VAL A 71 0.78 -9.13 4.79
N THR A 72 0.85 -10.42 5.11
CA THR A 72 1.64 -11.36 4.31
C THR A 72 0.98 -11.62 2.97
N VAL A 73 1.80 -11.95 1.97
CA VAL A 73 1.32 -12.41 0.67
C VAL A 73 1.11 -13.91 0.78
N ASP A 74 -0.09 -14.32 1.17
CA ASP A 74 -0.43 -15.73 1.29
C ASP A 74 -0.78 -16.33 -0.08
N LEU A 75 -1.09 -17.62 -0.11
CA LEU A 75 -1.40 -18.31 -1.35
C LEU A 75 -2.57 -17.66 -2.10
N GLU A 76 -3.62 -17.31 -1.38
CA GLU A 76 -4.82 -16.72 -1.96
C GLU A 76 -4.52 -15.35 -2.59
N ILE A 77 -3.84 -14.48 -1.86
CA ILE A 77 -3.45 -13.16 -2.35
C ILE A 77 -2.50 -13.28 -3.53
N ALA A 78 -1.53 -14.19 -3.47
CA ALA A 78 -0.58 -14.40 -4.57
C ALA A 78 -1.30 -14.81 -5.85
N ARG A 79 -2.24 -15.76 -5.77
CA ARG A 79 -3.01 -16.19 -6.94
C ARG A 79 -3.91 -15.09 -7.48
N ALA A 80 -4.59 -14.37 -6.58
CA ALA A 80 -5.43 -13.23 -6.97
C ALA A 80 -4.60 -12.12 -7.63
N GLY A 81 -3.42 -11.83 -7.09
CA GLY A 81 -2.49 -10.85 -7.66
C GLY A 81 -2.06 -11.22 -9.07
N GLY A 82 -1.74 -12.50 -9.30
CA GLY A 82 -1.40 -12.98 -10.63
C GLY A 82 -2.55 -12.82 -11.62
N ALA A 83 -3.78 -13.10 -11.19
CA ALA A 83 -4.96 -12.92 -12.01
C ALA A 83 -5.19 -11.43 -12.35
N VAL A 84 -5.03 -10.55 -11.39
CA VAL A 84 -5.12 -9.11 -11.61
C VAL A 84 -4.06 -8.66 -12.62
N ARG A 85 -2.83 -9.13 -12.46
CA ARG A 85 -1.73 -8.75 -13.36
C ARG A 85 -2.02 -9.11 -14.81
N ARG A 86 -2.66 -10.26 -15.06
CA ARG A 86 -3.03 -10.67 -16.42
C ARG A 86 -4.00 -9.68 -17.07
N SER A 87 -4.84 -9.02 -16.28
CA SER A 87 -5.83 -8.07 -16.81
C SER A 87 -5.28 -6.65 -16.95
N MET A 88 -4.11 -6.37 -16.39
CA MET A 88 -3.49 -5.05 -16.46
C MET A 88 -2.72 -4.88 -17.76
N LYS A 89 -2.85 -3.71 -18.37
CA LYS A 89 -2.04 -3.36 -19.55
C LYS A 89 -0.65 -2.92 -19.12
N GLU A 90 -0.55 -2.19 -18.01
CA GLU A 90 0.69 -1.63 -17.49
C GLU A 90 0.79 -1.89 -16.00
N GLY A 91 1.99 -1.77 -15.47
CA GLY A 91 2.24 -2.01 -14.06
C GLY A 91 2.92 -3.35 -13.82
N GLY A 92 3.38 -3.55 -12.61
CA GLY A 92 4.10 -4.74 -12.23
C GLY A 92 3.28 -5.70 -11.38
N ILE A 93 3.90 -6.85 -11.09
CA ILE A 93 3.28 -7.84 -10.21
C ILE A 93 3.08 -7.30 -8.80
N ALA A 94 3.96 -6.40 -8.32
CA ALA A 94 3.81 -5.80 -7.01
C ALA A 94 2.53 -4.97 -6.91
N ASP A 95 2.24 -4.14 -7.91
CA ASP A 95 0.99 -3.37 -7.96
C ASP A 95 -0.23 -4.28 -7.91
N ALA A 96 -0.19 -5.37 -8.67
CA ALA A 96 -1.28 -6.33 -8.71
C ALA A 96 -1.49 -7.03 -7.36
N ILE A 97 -0.41 -7.36 -6.67
CA ILE A 97 -0.48 -7.97 -5.33
C ILE A 97 -1.04 -6.98 -4.31
N ILE A 98 -0.62 -5.72 -4.38
CA ILE A 98 -1.14 -4.67 -3.49
C ILE A 98 -2.66 -4.51 -3.70
N TYR A 99 -3.10 -4.48 -4.94
CA TYR A 99 -4.53 -4.38 -5.25
C TYR A 99 -5.30 -5.60 -4.77
N ALA A 100 -4.78 -6.80 -4.98
CA ALA A 100 -5.40 -8.03 -4.49
C ALA A 100 -5.47 -8.06 -2.96
N THR A 101 -4.45 -7.54 -2.27
CA THR A 101 -4.44 -7.39 -0.82
C THR A 101 -5.58 -6.49 -0.36
N ALA A 102 -5.80 -5.38 -1.06
CA ALA A 102 -6.90 -4.46 -0.74
C ALA A 102 -8.26 -5.15 -0.90
N ARG A 103 -8.49 -5.84 -2.00
CA ARG A 103 -9.76 -6.54 -2.24
C ARG A 103 -10.01 -7.61 -1.19
N ARG A 104 -8.98 -8.37 -0.85
CA ARG A 104 -9.09 -9.46 0.15
C ARG A 104 -9.44 -8.92 1.53
N ASN A 105 -9.01 -7.72 1.86
CA ASN A 105 -9.22 -7.09 3.16
C ASN A 105 -10.35 -6.06 3.17
N HIS A 106 -11.14 -5.99 2.11
CA HIS A 106 -12.22 -5.00 1.95
C HIS A 106 -11.71 -3.57 2.19
N ALA A 107 -10.51 -3.29 1.67
CA ALA A 107 -9.82 -2.03 1.85
C ALA A 107 -9.71 -1.28 0.52
N LYS A 108 -9.34 -0.02 0.60
CA LYS A 108 -9.03 0.80 -0.57
C LYS A 108 -7.54 1.09 -0.61
N VAL A 109 -6.97 1.09 -1.81
CA VAL A 109 -5.56 1.44 -2.00
C VAL A 109 -5.40 2.95 -1.98
N LEU A 110 -4.53 3.45 -1.13
CA LEU A 110 -4.10 4.85 -1.16
C LEU A 110 -2.88 4.95 -2.05
N THR A 111 -2.99 5.65 -3.16
CA THR A 111 -1.91 5.74 -4.15
C THR A 111 -2.02 6.99 -5.01
N GLY A 112 -0.90 7.40 -5.59
CA GLY A 112 -0.86 8.38 -6.69
C GLY A 112 -0.20 7.79 -7.92
N ASP A 113 0.05 6.48 -7.91
CA ASP A 113 0.63 5.77 -9.05
C ASP A 113 -0.42 5.61 -10.16
N ALA A 114 -0.09 6.08 -11.36
CA ALA A 114 -1.00 6.05 -12.50
C ALA A 114 -1.47 4.63 -12.87
N HIS A 115 -0.72 3.59 -12.52
CA HIS A 115 -1.12 2.21 -12.78
C HIS A 115 -2.44 1.84 -12.11
N PHE A 116 -2.78 2.51 -11.00
CA PHE A 116 -4.01 2.25 -10.25
C PHE A 116 -5.19 3.12 -10.67
N ARG A 117 -4.99 4.08 -11.57
CA ARG A 117 -6.00 5.12 -11.85
C ARG A 117 -7.35 4.55 -12.30
N LYS A 118 -7.34 3.44 -13.02
CA LYS A 118 -8.57 2.83 -13.57
C LYS A 118 -9.18 1.75 -12.68
N PHE A 119 -8.53 1.42 -11.57
CA PHE A 119 -9.07 0.39 -10.69
C PHE A 119 -10.12 0.97 -9.74
N PRO A 120 -11.21 0.22 -9.47
CA PRO A 120 -12.09 0.55 -8.35
C PRO A 120 -11.37 0.33 -7.02
N GLU A 121 -11.97 0.75 -5.94
CA GLU A 121 -11.41 0.61 -4.59
C GLU A 121 -10.03 1.29 -4.43
N VAL A 122 -9.87 2.43 -5.07
CA VAL A 122 -8.65 3.23 -4.99
C VAL A 122 -9.00 4.65 -4.56
N ILE A 123 -8.25 5.18 -3.60
CA ILE A 123 -8.25 6.61 -3.27
C ILE A 123 -7.01 7.18 -3.93
N PHE A 124 -7.21 7.94 -4.98
CA PHE A 124 -6.11 8.47 -5.79
C PHE A 124 -5.73 9.87 -5.31
N VAL A 125 -4.44 10.05 -5.04
CA VAL A 125 -3.86 11.34 -4.64
C VAL A 125 -3.19 11.95 -5.87
N GLU A 126 -3.65 13.11 -6.26
CA GLU A 126 -3.12 13.85 -7.41
C GLU A 126 -1.74 14.46 -7.14
#